data_7abeabb811bde10994aeda34a7aee65e
#
_entry.id   7abeabb811bde10994aeda34a7aee65e
#
_cell.length_a   1.000
_cell.length_b   1.000
_cell.length_c   1.000
_cell.angle_alpha   90.00
_cell.angle_beta   90.00
_cell.angle_gamma   90.00
#
_symmetry.space_group_name_H-M   'P 1'
#
loop_
_entity.id
_entity.type
_entity.pdbx_description
1 polymer ?
#
loop_
_entity_poly.entity_id
_entity_poly.type
_entity_poly.pdbx_seq_one_letter_code
_entity_poly.pdbx_strand_id
1 'polypeptide(L)'
;DIAENAGELSNAQAEAEAYEKRLKEQDADLAALKKKLAEEQAMSRLASQSAKRDISEVSFAEDDRYLLANLIYCEAGGEPYAGQLAVGAVVVNRVLSSVYPDTVTGVIYQNRQFSPVASGRLAIALAENRATPACYQAADEAMSGVTNVGNCVYFRTPIEGLTGISIGGHIFY
;
A
#
# COMPACT_ATOMS: atom_id res chain seq x y z
N ASP A 1 -47.06 -15.07 -26.76
CA ASP A 1 -46.76 -14.79 -28.16
C ASP A 1 -45.33 -15.26 -28.49
N ILE A 2 -45.16 -15.82 -29.69
CA ILE A 2 -43.83 -16.32 -30.14
C ILE A 2 -42.80 -15.22 -30.22
N ALA A 3 -43.18 -14.02 -30.66
CA ALA A 3 -42.27 -12.89 -30.75
C ALA A 3 -41.82 -12.37 -29.36
N GLU A 4 -42.74 -12.35 -28.40
CA GLU A 4 -42.43 -12.01 -27.01
C GLU A 4 -41.47 -13.02 -26.36
N ASN A 5 -41.76 -14.32 -26.57
CA ASN A 5 -40.91 -15.40 -26.05
C ASN A 5 -39.52 -15.41 -26.68
N ALA A 6 -39.43 -15.09 -27.99
CA ALA A 6 -38.12 -14.96 -28.66
C ALA A 6 -37.33 -13.76 -28.14
N GLY A 7 -38.00 -12.63 -27.83
CA GLY A 7 -37.37 -11.45 -27.22
C GLY A 7 -36.87 -11.74 -25.80
N GLU A 8 -37.66 -12.41 -24.99
CA GLU A 8 -37.29 -12.83 -23.63
C GLU A 8 -36.09 -13.78 -23.63
N LEU A 9 -36.09 -14.78 -24.55
CA LEU A 9 -34.96 -15.71 -24.69
C LEU A 9 -33.67 -14.98 -25.11
N SER A 10 -33.75 -14.01 -26.05
CA SER A 10 -32.60 -13.21 -26.47
C SER A 10 -32.04 -12.37 -25.34
N ASN A 11 -32.92 -11.76 -24.52
CA ASN A 11 -32.51 -11.00 -23.34
C ASN A 11 -31.82 -11.90 -22.29
N ALA A 12 -32.36 -13.09 -22.04
CA ALA A 12 -31.78 -14.07 -21.12
C ALA A 12 -30.40 -14.53 -21.60
N GLN A 13 -30.22 -14.75 -22.90
CA GLN A 13 -28.92 -15.09 -23.48
C GLN A 13 -27.92 -13.95 -23.33
N ALA A 14 -28.34 -12.71 -23.58
CA ALA A 14 -27.47 -11.54 -23.41
C ALA A 14 -27.04 -11.34 -21.95
N GLU A 15 -27.95 -11.56 -20.99
CA GLU A 15 -27.64 -11.49 -19.56
C GLU A 15 -26.67 -12.60 -19.15
N ALA A 16 -26.83 -13.82 -19.67
CA ALA A 16 -25.93 -14.95 -19.40
C ALA A 16 -24.54 -14.67 -19.95
N GLU A 17 -24.43 -14.15 -21.16
CA GLU A 17 -23.14 -13.78 -21.77
C GLU A 17 -22.45 -12.67 -20.99
N ALA A 18 -23.19 -11.64 -20.55
CA ALA A 18 -22.67 -10.56 -19.73
C ALA A 18 -22.18 -11.06 -18.37
N TYR A 19 -22.90 -12.01 -17.76
CA TYR A 19 -22.51 -12.64 -16.49
C TYR A 19 -21.23 -13.45 -16.65
N GLU A 20 -21.14 -14.30 -17.70
CA GLU A 20 -19.93 -15.07 -17.99
C GLU A 20 -18.72 -14.18 -18.23
N LYS A 21 -18.90 -13.07 -18.96
CA LYS A 21 -17.84 -12.09 -19.19
C LYS A 21 -17.33 -11.48 -17.88
N ARG A 22 -18.24 -11.10 -16.97
CA ARG A 22 -17.88 -10.57 -15.65
C ARG A 22 -17.14 -11.61 -14.82
N LEU A 23 -17.55 -12.88 -14.85
CA LEU A 23 -16.86 -13.96 -14.15
C LEU A 23 -15.42 -14.13 -14.66
N LYS A 24 -15.21 -14.09 -15.98
CA LYS A 24 -13.86 -14.17 -16.56
C LYS A 24 -12.99 -12.98 -16.16
N GLU A 25 -13.56 -11.76 -16.15
CA GLU A 25 -12.85 -10.56 -15.70
C GLU A 25 -12.48 -10.65 -14.22
N GLN A 26 -13.38 -11.13 -13.37
CA GLN A 26 -13.13 -11.34 -11.94
C GLN A 26 -12.05 -12.40 -11.71
N ASP A 27 -12.07 -13.50 -12.46
CA ASP A 27 -11.06 -14.56 -12.38
C ASP A 27 -9.68 -14.03 -12.80
N ALA A 28 -9.63 -13.21 -13.85
CA ALA A 28 -8.38 -12.57 -14.30
C ALA A 28 -7.85 -11.57 -13.26
N ASP A 29 -8.72 -10.77 -12.64
CA ASP A 29 -8.36 -9.83 -11.59
C ASP A 29 -7.84 -10.56 -10.35
N LEU A 30 -8.48 -11.67 -9.96
CA LEU A 30 -8.04 -12.49 -8.85
C LEU A 30 -6.66 -13.12 -9.12
N ALA A 31 -6.44 -13.63 -10.33
CA ALA A 31 -5.15 -14.20 -10.73
C ALA A 31 -4.03 -13.14 -10.70
N ALA A 32 -4.32 -11.93 -11.20
CA ALA A 32 -3.38 -10.80 -11.17
C ALA A 32 -3.06 -10.39 -9.74
N LEU A 33 -4.05 -10.34 -8.85
CA LEU A 33 -3.87 -10.02 -7.43
C LEU A 33 -3.01 -11.07 -6.72
N LYS A 34 -3.27 -12.36 -6.97
CA LYS A 34 -2.47 -13.46 -6.40
C LYS A 34 -1.02 -13.40 -6.85
N LYS A 35 -0.78 -13.10 -8.13
CA LYS A 35 0.56 -12.93 -8.68
C LYS A 35 1.29 -11.77 -8.02
N LYS A 36 0.64 -10.63 -7.92
CA LYS A 36 1.20 -9.44 -7.26
C LYS A 36 1.54 -9.74 -5.81
N LEU A 37 0.63 -10.38 -5.08
CA LEU A 37 0.84 -10.73 -3.68
C LEU A 37 2.03 -11.69 -3.52
N ALA A 38 2.16 -12.69 -4.40
CA ALA A 38 3.30 -13.61 -4.38
C ALA A 38 4.63 -12.87 -4.62
N GLU A 39 4.66 -11.92 -5.54
CA GLU A 39 5.83 -11.08 -5.81
C GLU A 39 6.18 -10.22 -4.59
N GLU A 40 5.19 -9.60 -3.94
CA GLU A 40 5.39 -8.78 -2.73
C GLU A 40 5.87 -9.63 -1.56
N GLN A 41 5.33 -10.83 -1.37
CA GLN A 41 5.80 -11.76 -0.33
C GLN A 41 7.24 -12.21 -0.59
N ALA A 42 7.61 -12.44 -1.85
CA ALA A 42 8.99 -12.76 -2.22
C ALA A 42 9.93 -11.59 -1.93
N MET A 43 9.54 -10.37 -2.23
CA MET A 43 10.30 -9.16 -1.90
C MET A 43 10.41 -8.95 -0.39
N SER A 44 9.35 -9.22 0.36
CA SER A 44 9.38 -9.15 1.83
C SER A 44 10.40 -10.12 2.41
N ARG A 45 10.44 -11.37 1.91
CA ARG A 45 11.44 -12.36 2.32
C ARG A 45 12.85 -11.92 1.94
N LEU A 46 13.04 -11.43 0.73
CA LEU A 46 14.34 -10.93 0.26
C LEU A 46 14.82 -9.77 1.15
N ALA A 47 13.96 -8.81 1.45
CA ALA A 47 14.29 -7.68 2.31
C ALA A 47 14.67 -8.14 3.72
N SER A 48 13.95 -9.14 4.29
CA SER A 48 14.25 -9.66 5.63
C SER A 48 15.57 -10.42 5.71
N GLN A 49 16.04 -10.98 4.59
CA GLN A 49 17.29 -11.75 4.49
C GLN A 49 18.48 -10.89 4.03
N SER A 50 18.24 -9.69 3.56
CA SER A 50 19.27 -8.81 3.02
C SER A 50 19.84 -7.88 4.08
N ALA A 51 21.02 -7.34 3.81
CA ALA A 51 21.68 -6.39 4.69
C ALA A 51 20.83 -5.13 4.88
N LYS A 52 20.88 -4.58 6.08
CA LYS A 52 20.19 -3.34 6.45
C LYS A 52 21.21 -2.34 6.98
N ARG A 53 20.95 -1.06 6.67
CA ARG A 53 21.67 0.04 7.30
C ARG A 53 21.13 0.26 8.71
N ASP A 54 22.00 0.76 9.60
CA ASP A 54 21.55 1.29 10.87
C ASP A 54 20.88 2.65 10.65
N ILE A 55 19.84 2.95 11.43
CA ILE A 55 19.13 4.23 11.31
C ILE A 55 20.08 5.43 11.49
N SER A 56 21.12 5.29 12.31
CA SER A 56 22.15 6.32 12.53
C SER A 56 22.98 6.65 11.28
N GLU A 57 23.01 5.73 10.31
CA GLU A 57 23.74 5.90 9.05
C GLU A 57 22.92 6.65 7.98
N VAL A 58 21.64 6.89 8.23
CA VAL A 58 20.74 7.54 7.29
C VAL A 58 20.76 9.05 7.51
N SER A 59 21.11 9.80 6.46
CA SER A 59 20.95 11.26 6.44
C SER A 59 19.60 11.59 5.82
N PHE A 60 18.64 11.95 6.67
CA PHE A 60 17.34 12.39 6.17
C PHE A 60 17.45 13.81 5.60
N ALA A 61 16.75 14.04 4.48
CA ALA A 61 16.63 15.36 3.88
C ALA A 61 15.71 16.26 4.72
N GLU A 62 15.86 17.56 4.60
CA GLU A 62 15.07 18.54 5.34
C GLU A 62 13.55 18.36 5.12
N ASP A 63 13.15 18.02 3.90
CA ASP A 63 11.73 17.86 3.53
C ASP A 63 11.16 16.47 3.80
N ASP A 64 11.96 15.53 4.28
CA ASP A 64 11.53 14.13 4.46
C ASP A 64 10.39 14.00 5.47
N ARG A 65 10.44 14.75 6.55
CA ARG A 65 9.40 14.79 7.57
C ARG A 65 8.04 15.22 6.99
N TYR A 66 8.06 16.30 6.23
CA TYR A 66 6.87 16.85 5.57
C TYR A 66 6.29 15.85 4.56
N LEU A 67 7.12 15.28 3.72
CA LEU A 67 6.72 14.29 2.73
C LEU A 67 6.15 13.04 3.38
N LEU A 68 6.84 12.47 4.35
CA LEU A 68 6.41 11.25 5.03
C LEU A 68 5.11 11.48 5.81
N ALA A 69 4.98 12.58 6.53
CA ALA A 69 3.76 12.90 7.27
C ALA A 69 2.54 13.01 6.35
N ASN A 70 2.68 13.62 5.18
CA ASN A 70 1.60 13.74 4.22
C ASN A 70 1.28 12.41 3.50
N LEU A 71 2.27 11.55 3.27
CA LEU A 71 2.00 10.17 2.82
C LEU A 71 1.21 9.39 3.88
N ILE A 72 1.63 9.47 5.14
CA ILE A 72 0.92 8.82 6.26
C ILE A 72 -0.54 9.30 6.31
N TYR A 73 -0.77 10.59 6.13
CA TYR A 73 -2.13 11.13 6.06
C TYR A 73 -2.94 10.47 4.94
N CYS A 74 -2.38 10.36 3.74
CA CYS A 74 -3.07 9.74 2.60
C CYS A 74 -3.38 8.27 2.82
N GLU A 75 -2.47 7.53 3.44
CA GLU A 75 -2.56 6.07 3.61
C GLU A 75 -3.31 5.68 4.88
N ALA A 76 -3.19 6.45 5.95
CA ALA A 76 -3.63 6.05 7.29
C ALA A 76 -4.15 7.22 8.14
N GLY A 77 -4.52 8.35 7.55
CA GLY A 77 -4.98 9.53 8.29
C GLY A 77 -6.23 9.28 9.15
N GLY A 78 -7.07 8.34 8.75
CA GLY A 78 -8.25 7.91 9.50
C GLY A 78 -8.02 6.70 10.42
N GLU A 79 -6.81 6.15 10.45
CA GLU A 79 -6.46 5.00 11.27
C GLU A 79 -6.02 5.41 12.69
N PRO A 80 -6.06 4.48 13.66
CA PRO A 80 -5.42 4.69 14.94
C PRO A 80 -3.94 5.08 14.79
N TYR A 81 -3.39 5.80 15.78
CA TYR A 81 -1.99 6.21 15.75
C TYR A 81 -1.01 5.06 15.47
N ALA A 82 -1.28 3.88 16.06
CA ALA A 82 -0.46 2.69 15.80
C ALA A 82 -0.39 2.33 14.30
N GLY A 83 -1.49 2.54 13.57
CA GLY A 83 -1.53 2.32 12.11
C GLY A 83 -0.75 3.39 11.34
N GLN A 84 -0.80 4.62 11.79
CA GLN A 84 -0.02 5.71 11.20
C GLN A 84 1.48 5.50 11.40
N LEU A 85 1.89 5.12 12.61
CA LEU A 85 3.29 4.76 12.90
C LEU A 85 3.74 3.58 12.04
N ALA A 86 2.90 2.56 11.90
CA ALA A 86 3.21 1.39 11.11
C ALA A 86 3.48 1.72 9.62
N VAL A 87 2.69 2.61 9.03
CA VAL A 87 2.93 3.09 7.66
C VAL A 87 4.27 3.82 7.57
N GLY A 88 4.55 4.70 8.51
CA GLY A 88 5.85 5.38 8.58
C GLY A 88 7.01 4.40 8.73
N ALA A 89 6.85 3.39 9.58
CA ALA A 89 7.86 2.36 9.79
C ALA A 89 8.14 1.54 8.53
N VAL A 90 7.12 1.22 7.73
CA VAL A 90 7.30 0.54 6.43
C VAL A 90 8.19 1.36 5.50
N VAL A 91 7.93 2.65 5.38
CA VAL A 91 8.76 3.53 4.54
C VAL A 91 10.22 3.55 5.02
N VAL A 92 10.43 3.73 6.32
CA VAL A 92 11.78 3.75 6.89
C VAL A 92 12.46 2.38 6.77
N ASN A 93 11.74 1.28 6.95
CA ASN A 93 12.29 -0.07 6.74
C ASN A 93 12.81 -0.24 5.30
N ARG A 94 12.11 0.29 4.32
CA ARG A 94 12.58 0.27 2.94
C ARG A 94 13.84 1.12 2.76
N VAL A 95 13.89 2.30 3.35
CA VAL A 95 15.10 3.17 3.30
C VAL A 95 16.32 2.44 3.89
N LEU A 96 16.12 1.69 4.97
CA LEU A 96 17.19 0.93 5.61
C LEU A 96 17.60 -0.32 4.85
N SER A 97 16.74 -0.84 3.99
CA SER A 97 16.97 -2.08 3.24
C SER A 97 17.88 -1.85 2.04
N SER A 98 18.82 -2.78 1.80
CA SER A 98 19.68 -2.74 0.61
C SER A 98 18.96 -3.03 -0.70
N VAL A 99 17.72 -3.54 -0.66
CA VAL A 99 16.95 -3.89 -1.86
C VAL A 99 15.96 -2.81 -2.29
N TYR A 100 15.92 -1.69 -1.59
CA TYR A 100 15.07 -0.54 -1.91
C TYR A 100 15.91 0.73 -2.07
N PRO A 101 15.33 1.80 -2.64
CA PRO A 101 16.00 3.11 -2.65
C PRO A 101 16.40 3.54 -1.24
N ASP A 102 17.48 4.29 -1.13
CA ASP A 102 18.09 4.67 0.15
C ASP A 102 17.64 6.03 0.69
N THR A 103 16.62 6.62 0.09
CA THR A 103 16.04 7.90 0.52
C THR A 103 14.52 7.79 0.67
N VAL A 104 13.95 8.63 1.53
CA VAL A 104 12.49 8.71 1.70
C VAL A 104 11.82 9.07 0.37
N THR A 105 12.32 10.06 -0.34
CA THR A 105 11.81 10.44 -1.66
C THR A 105 11.87 9.28 -2.65
N GLY A 106 13.01 8.60 -2.71
CA GLY A 106 13.20 7.45 -3.61
C GLY A 106 12.22 6.32 -3.32
N VAL A 107 11.99 6.02 -2.05
CA VAL A 107 11.04 4.98 -1.63
C VAL A 107 9.60 5.38 -1.95
N ILE A 108 9.18 6.58 -1.60
CA ILE A 108 7.79 7.03 -1.78
C ILE A 108 7.42 7.13 -3.27
N TYR A 109 8.32 7.65 -4.08
CA TYR A 109 8.08 7.83 -5.53
C TYR A 109 8.52 6.64 -6.37
N GLN A 110 8.93 5.54 -5.75
CA GLN A 110 9.23 4.30 -6.47
C GLN A 110 7.97 3.84 -7.23
N ASN A 111 8.16 3.44 -8.49
CA ASN A 111 7.06 3.16 -9.39
C ASN A 111 6.09 2.11 -8.82
N ARG A 112 4.79 2.43 -8.83
CA ARG A 112 3.68 1.56 -8.43
C ARG A 112 3.69 1.08 -6.98
N GLN A 113 4.40 1.76 -6.07
CA GLN A 113 4.46 1.33 -4.68
C GLN A 113 3.37 1.96 -3.80
N PHE A 114 3.11 3.25 -3.98
CA PHE A 114 2.12 3.96 -3.17
C PHE A 114 1.03 4.57 -4.05
N SER A 115 -0.20 4.10 -3.90
CA SER A 115 -1.33 4.55 -4.73
C SER A 115 -1.61 6.07 -4.65
N PRO A 116 -1.39 6.77 -3.54
CA PRO A 116 -1.57 8.22 -3.48
C PRO A 116 -0.69 9.01 -4.43
N VAL A 117 0.46 8.46 -4.84
CA VAL A 117 1.33 9.09 -5.84
C VAL A 117 0.64 9.10 -7.20
N ALA A 118 0.23 7.93 -7.68
CA ALA A 118 -0.39 7.78 -9.00
C ALA A 118 -1.76 8.47 -9.09
N SER A 119 -2.54 8.48 -8.01
CA SER A 119 -3.87 9.09 -7.97
C SER A 119 -3.87 10.61 -7.84
N GLY A 120 -2.72 11.22 -7.54
CA GLY A 120 -2.61 12.66 -7.27
C GLY A 120 -2.99 13.07 -5.84
N ARG A 121 -3.43 12.14 -4.99
CA ARG A 121 -3.81 12.46 -3.59
C ARG A 121 -2.63 12.98 -2.78
N LEU A 122 -1.43 12.43 -3.00
CA LEU A 122 -0.24 12.90 -2.31
C LEU A 122 0.12 14.32 -2.72
N ALA A 123 0.05 14.64 -4.02
CA ALA A 123 0.32 15.99 -4.51
C ALA A 123 -0.63 17.02 -3.88
N ILE A 124 -1.91 16.69 -3.74
CA ILE A 124 -2.88 17.55 -3.07
C ILE A 124 -2.56 17.71 -1.58
N ALA A 125 -2.25 16.61 -0.91
CA ALA A 125 -1.89 16.65 0.51
C ALA A 125 -0.65 17.52 0.76
N LEU A 126 0.35 17.43 -0.10
CA LEU A 126 1.57 18.24 -0.01
C LEU A 126 1.28 19.72 -0.28
N ALA A 127 0.44 20.02 -1.28
CA ALA A 127 0.10 21.40 -1.61
C ALA A 127 -0.66 22.12 -0.48
N GLU A 128 -1.50 21.39 0.25
CA GLU A 128 -2.35 21.91 1.32
C GLU A 128 -1.83 21.62 2.73
N ASN A 129 -0.76 20.86 2.85
CA ASN A 129 -0.26 20.32 4.12
C ASN A 129 -1.37 19.71 4.97
N ARG A 130 -1.97 18.64 4.47
CA ARG A 130 -3.10 17.98 5.13
C ARG A 130 -2.71 17.11 6.32
N ALA A 131 -1.42 16.80 6.48
CA ALA A 131 -0.94 15.97 7.58
C ALA A 131 -1.35 16.57 8.94
N THR A 132 -1.89 15.72 9.79
CA THR A 132 -2.28 16.09 11.16
C THR A 132 -1.06 16.09 12.09
N PRO A 133 -1.15 16.67 13.30
CA PRO A 133 -0.08 16.53 14.29
C PRO A 133 0.30 15.08 14.58
N ALA A 134 -0.68 14.15 14.60
CA ALA A 134 -0.41 12.72 14.76
C ALA A 134 0.40 12.14 13.61
N CYS A 135 0.12 12.55 12.37
CA CYS A 135 0.91 12.13 11.21
C CYS A 135 2.36 12.59 11.31
N TYR A 136 2.59 13.82 11.77
CA TYR A 136 3.94 14.34 12.00
C TYR A 136 4.66 13.61 13.14
N GLN A 137 3.95 13.31 14.23
CA GLN A 137 4.52 12.51 15.31
C GLN A 137 4.91 11.11 14.83
N ALA A 138 4.06 10.46 14.05
CA ALA A 138 4.35 9.16 13.46
C ALA A 138 5.56 9.20 12.54
N ALA A 139 5.68 10.23 11.71
CA ALA A 139 6.84 10.44 10.86
C ALA A 139 8.12 10.63 11.68
N ASP A 140 8.09 11.47 12.72
CA ASP A 140 9.22 11.72 13.60
C ASP A 140 9.67 10.44 14.31
N GLU A 141 8.74 9.66 14.86
CA GLU A 141 9.05 8.40 15.53
C GLU A 141 9.64 7.36 14.57
N ALA A 142 9.03 7.18 13.39
CA ALA A 142 9.54 6.27 12.39
C ALA A 142 10.96 6.65 11.93
N MET A 143 11.20 7.93 11.68
CA MET A 143 12.52 8.44 11.28
C MET A 143 13.56 8.37 12.40
N SER A 144 13.14 8.21 13.63
CA SER A 144 14.03 7.94 14.77
C SER A 144 14.29 6.46 15.01
N GLY A 145 13.70 5.58 14.20
CA GLY A 145 13.89 4.13 14.30
C GLY A 145 12.80 3.39 15.07
N VAL A 146 11.74 4.05 15.52
CA VAL A 146 10.62 3.39 16.18
C VAL A 146 9.80 2.59 15.17
N THR A 147 9.52 1.34 15.50
CA THR A 147 8.66 0.47 14.68
C THR A 147 7.77 -0.39 15.57
N ASN A 148 6.55 -0.61 15.14
CA ASN A 148 5.61 -1.59 15.70
C ASN A 148 5.29 -2.73 14.74
N VAL A 149 6.02 -2.79 13.62
CA VAL A 149 5.84 -3.81 12.58
C VAL A 149 7.14 -4.53 12.22
N GLY A 150 8.15 -4.46 13.11
CA GLY A 150 9.44 -5.11 12.86
C GLY A 150 10.04 -4.71 11.52
N ASN A 151 10.32 -5.68 10.67
CA ASN A 151 10.96 -5.51 9.37
C ASN A 151 9.97 -5.44 8.20
N CYS A 152 8.67 -5.30 8.44
CA CYS A 152 7.67 -5.26 7.38
C CYS A 152 7.96 -4.14 6.38
N VAL A 153 7.81 -4.45 5.10
CA VAL A 153 8.06 -3.52 3.99
C VAL A 153 6.83 -3.33 3.10
N TYR A 154 5.72 -4.00 3.42
CA TYR A 154 4.43 -3.89 2.73
C TYR A 154 3.28 -3.73 3.71
N PHE A 155 2.22 -3.11 3.23
CA PHE A 155 0.91 -3.14 3.90
C PHE A 155 -0.20 -3.07 2.86
N ARG A 156 -1.36 -3.60 3.24
CA ARG A 156 -2.58 -3.52 2.45
C ARG A 156 -3.79 -3.79 3.32
N THR A 157 -4.98 -3.58 2.77
CA THR A 157 -6.21 -4.08 3.38
C THR A 157 -6.15 -5.61 3.46
N PRO A 158 -6.70 -6.23 4.53
CA PRO A 158 -6.64 -7.66 4.71
C PRO A 158 -7.22 -8.44 3.53
N ILE A 159 -6.59 -9.55 3.21
CA ILE A 159 -7.03 -10.48 2.17
C ILE A 159 -6.85 -11.90 2.70
N GLU A 160 -7.78 -12.80 2.34
CA GLU A 160 -7.73 -14.20 2.75
C GLU A 160 -6.40 -14.84 2.32
N GLY A 161 -5.80 -15.57 3.24
CA GLY A 161 -4.54 -16.28 3.00
C GLY A 161 -3.27 -15.45 3.24
N LEU A 162 -3.39 -14.14 3.44
CA LEU A 162 -2.24 -13.29 3.76
C LEU A 162 -2.04 -13.25 5.28
N THR A 163 -0.85 -13.62 5.73
CA THR A 163 -0.43 -13.54 7.13
C THR A 163 0.49 -12.35 7.33
N GLY A 164 0.41 -11.75 8.52
CA GLY A 164 1.22 -10.60 8.88
C GLY A 164 0.73 -9.99 10.19
N ILE A 165 1.12 -8.75 10.44
CA ILE A 165 0.73 -7.99 11.61
C ILE A 165 -0.47 -7.13 11.26
N SER A 166 -1.61 -7.36 11.92
CA SER A 166 -2.83 -6.58 11.71
C SER A 166 -2.87 -5.39 12.67
N ILE A 167 -2.97 -4.18 12.11
CA ILE A 167 -3.10 -2.94 12.86
C ILE A 167 -4.14 -2.06 12.17
N GLY A 168 -5.21 -1.70 12.87
CA GLY A 168 -6.31 -0.95 12.26
C GLY A 168 -6.89 -1.68 11.06
N GLY A 169 -7.10 -0.99 9.96
CA GLY A 169 -7.63 -1.54 8.70
C GLY A 169 -6.59 -2.17 7.78
N HIS A 170 -5.34 -2.33 8.23
CA HIS A 170 -4.25 -2.85 7.40
C HIS A 170 -3.59 -4.08 7.98
N ILE A 171 -3.03 -4.91 7.10
CA ILE A 171 -2.11 -5.99 7.43
C ILE A 171 -0.72 -5.65 6.89
N PHE A 172 0.30 -5.83 7.72
CA PHE A 172 1.70 -5.50 7.42
C PHE A 172 2.52 -6.78 7.27
N TYR A 173 3.35 -6.82 6.23
CA TYR A 173 4.19 -8.00 5.92
C TYR A 173 5.49 -7.65 5.21
#